data_a111b8c5f5f5c7be1ddd1ad64d8c697e
#
_entry.id   a111b8c5f5f5c7be1ddd1ad64d8c697e
#
_cell.length_a   1.000
_cell.length_b   1.000
_cell.length_c   1.000
_cell.angle_alpha   90.00
_cell.angle_beta   90.00
_cell.angle_gamma   90.00
#
_symmetry.space_group_name_H-M   'P 1'
#
loop_
_entity.id
_entity.type
_entity.pdbx_description
1 polymer ?
#
loop_
_entity_poly.entity_id
_entity_poly.type
_entity_poly.pdbx_seq_one_letter_code
_entity_poly.pdbx_strand_id
1 'polypeptide(L)'
;FLKFIIESTAVVLVIYGVFSAGAHIKAKKDAIKQQELAQQEAQKEENKQEEPVIENKKLSEIELNEAMENLIEQYKGNNEIGIVYKNFATGYRYAQEDKHYFTAASTVKVIYAMKIYDRIRNGEISKNADIAYNEKFFEEGNGQITNSPKKDSYKLEYVIQNMIQYSDNTATNMLVGNSATAADLVVKYVASLGERLPQEEAQNNKITPAMMELVWTKLYKERDKYPELIKYLEDSEDGE
;
A
#
# COMPACT_ATOMS: atom_id res chain seq x y z
N PHE A 1 52.12 39.45 -30.59
CA PHE A 1 50.95 40.16 -29.95
C PHE A 1 49.64 39.89 -30.70
N LEU A 2 49.67 40.01 -32.04
CA LEU A 2 48.46 39.78 -32.86
C LEU A 2 47.98 38.34 -32.82
N LYS A 3 48.86 37.34 -32.69
CA LYS A 3 48.54 35.93 -32.61
C LYS A 3 47.84 35.59 -31.26
N PHE A 4 48.24 36.24 -30.20
CA PHE A 4 47.63 36.08 -28.86
C PHE A 4 46.22 36.70 -28.79
N ILE A 5 45.99 37.80 -29.52
CA ILE A 5 44.67 38.44 -29.58
C ILE A 5 43.67 37.59 -30.38
N ILE A 6 44.14 36.91 -31.46
CA ILE A 6 43.30 36.04 -32.29
C ILE A 6 42.90 34.77 -31.51
N GLU A 7 43.84 34.20 -30.74
CA GLU A 7 43.52 33.01 -29.90
C GLU A 7 42.59 33.34 -28.73
N SER A 8 42.72 34.54 -28.12
CA SER A 8 41.84 34.96 -27.06
C SER A 8 40.40 35.30 -27.53
N THR A 9 40.27 35.90 -28.71
CA THR A 9 38.95 36.17 -29.31
C THR A 9 38.24 34.91 -29.76
N ALA A 10 38.98 33.92 -30.29
CA ALA A 10 38.41 32.62 -30.67
C ALA A 10 37.86 31.85 -29.43
N VAL A 11 38.58 31.87 -28.33
CA VAL A 11 38.14 31.26 -27.07
C VAL A 11 36.90 31.97 -26.51
N VAL A 12 36.84 33.31 -26.53
CA VAL A 12 35.67 34.08 -26.07
C VAL A 12 34.46 33.81 -26.96
N LEU A 13 34.62 33.69 -28.27
CA LEU A 13 33.52 33.37 -29.21
C LEU A 13 33.00 31.94 -29.02
N VAL A 14 33.86 30.96 -28.73
CA VAL A 14 33.46 29.58 -28.42
C VAL A 14 32.71 29.52 -27.08
N ILE A 15 33.21 30.21 -26.06
CA ILE A 15 32.52 30.27 -24.76
C ILE A 15 31.16 30.96 -24.90
N TYR A 16 31.08 32.08 -25.64
CA TYR A 16 29.82 32.78 -25.90
C TYR A 16 28.82 31.92 -26.69
N GLY A 17 29.29 31.17 -27.67
CA GLY A 17 28.50 30.23 -28.47
C GLY A 17 27.94 29.08 -27.63
N VAL A 18 28.73 28.52 -26.69
CA VAL A 18 28.31 27.46 -25.80
C VAL A 18 27.27 27.97 -24.76
N PHE A 19 27.48 29.18 -24.21
CA PHE A 19 26.53 29.80 -23.30
C PHE A 19 25.21 30.17 -23.99
N SER A 20 25.24 30.70 -25.21
CA SER A 20 24.03 31.04 -25.96
C SER A 20 23.25 29.79 -26.39
N ALA A 21 23.93 28.73 -26.80
CA ALA A 21 23.30 27.43 -27.11
C ALA A 21 22.69 26.79 -25.90
N GLY A 22 23.36 26.82 -24.74
CA GLY A 22 22.83 26.32 -23.46
C GLY A 22 21.58 27.06 -23.00
N ALA A 23 21.58 28.40 -23.13
CA ALA A 23 20.40 29.23 -22.79
C ALA A 23 19.21 28.96 -23.72
N HIS A 24 19.47 28.77 -25.04
CA HIS A 24 18.41 28.40 -25.99
C HIS A 24 17.84 27.00 -25.74
N ILE A 25 18.69 26.03 -25.38
CA ILE A 25 18.23 24.67 -25.03
C ILE A 25 17.40 24.69 -23.76
N LYS A 26 17.82 25.46 -22.74
CA LYS A 26 17.06 25.62 -21.49
C LYS A 26 15.72 26.30 -21.74
N ALA A 27 15.69 27.41 -22.47
CA ALA A 27 14.45 28.12 -22.80
C ALA A 27 13.47 27.23 -23.59
N LYS A 28 14.00 26.40 -24.52
CA LYS A 28 13.17 25.45 -25.27
C LYS A 28 12.61 24.33 -24.41
N LYS A 29 13.38 23.82 -23.44
CA LYS A 29 12.91 22.82 -22.46
C LYS A 29 11.84 23.41 -21.51
N ASP A 30 12.06 24.65 -21.05
CA ASP A 30 11.11 25.32 -20.17
C ASP A 30 9.79 25.64 -20.91
N ALA A 31 9.87 26.03 -22.20
CA ALA A 31 8.69 26.24 -23.05
C ALA A 31 7.91 24.94 -23.32
N ILE A 32 8.61 23.83 -23.59
CA ILE A 32 7.98 22.51 -23.77
C ILE A 32 7.27 22.09 -22.49
N LYS A 33 7.93 22.23 -21.33
CA LYS A 33 7.35 21.88 -20.03
C LYS A 33 6.13 22.74 -19.69
N GLN A 34 6.15 24.03 -20.03
CA GLN A 34 4.98 24.90 -19.87
C GLN A 34 3.84 24.51 -20.82
N GLN A 35 4.16 24.06 -22.03
CA GLN A 35 3.15 23.62 -22.99
C GLN A 35 2.53 22.28 -22.58
N GLU A 36 3.32 21.37 -22.02
CA GLU A 36 2.82 20.09 -21.43
C GLU A 36 1.95 20.33 -20.19
N LEU A 37 2.35 21.25 -19.30
CA LEU A 37 1.53 21.66 -18.15
C LEU A 37 0.22 22.31 -18.58
N ALA A 38 0.24 23.20 -19.56
CA ALA A 38 -0.96 23.84 -20.09
C ALA A 38 -1.90 22.82 -20.80
N GLN A 39 -1.33 21.80 -21.47
CA GLN A 39 -2.12 20.72 -22.05
C GLN A 39 -2.71 19.81 -20.97
N GLN A 40 -1.98 19.52 -19.88
CA GLN A 40 -2.52 18.77 -18.75
C GLN A 40 -3.60 19.54 -17.99
N GLU A 41 -3.46 20.85 -17.87
CA GLU A 41 -4.49 21.71 -17.27
C GLU A 41 -5.73 21.82 -18.16
N ALA A 42 -5.55 21.97 -19.48
CA ALA A 42 -6.65 21.96 -20.44
C ALA A 42 -7.38 20.60 -20.49
N GLN A 43 -6.64 19.47 -20.42
CA GLN A 43 -7.25 18.14 -20.32
C GLN A 43 -7.95 17.92 -18.97
N LYS A 44 -7.45 18.54 -17.88
CA LYS A 44 -8.15 18.54 -16.58
C LYS A 44 -9.40 19.43 -16.59
N GLU A 45 -9.42 20.49 -17.36
CA GLU A 45 -10.63 21.33 -17.53
C GLU A 45 -11.64 20.68 -18.50
N GLU A 46 -11.19 20.00 -19.54
CA GLU A 46 -12.06 19.29 -20.47
C GLU A 46 -12.64 18.00 -19.85
N ASN A 47 -11.93 17.37 -18.91
CA ASN A 47 -12.42 16.27 -18.06
C ASN A 47 -13.17 16.75 -16.78
N LYS A 48 -13.32 18.03 -16.57
CA LYS A 48 -14.41 18.60 -15.76
C LYS A 48 -15.72 18.61 -16.56
N GLN A 49 -16.07 17.48 -17.18
CA GLN A 49 -17.48 17.13 -17.30
C GLN A 49 -18.01 17.13 -15.87
N GLU A 50 -19.04 17.92 -15.66
CA GLU A 50 -19.80 18.02 -14.43
C GLU A 50 -19.84 16.65 -13.77
N GLU A 51 -19.07 16.48 -12.69
CA GLU A 51 -19.37 15.39 -11.77
C GLU A 51 -20.87 15.53 -11.53
N PRO A 52 -21.66 14.50 -11.84
CA PRO A 52 -23.09 14.57 -11.58
C PRO A 52 -23.18 15.03 -10.12
N VAL A 53 -23.87 16.13 -9.88
CA VAL A 53 -24.24 16.55 -8.53
C VAL A 53 -24.96 15.34 -7.98
N ILE A 54 -24.20 14.48 -7.27
CA ILE A 54 -24.75 13.35 -6.54
C ILE A 54 -25.53 14.05 -5.44
N GLU A 55 -26.81 14.35 -5.74
CA GLU A 55 -27.77 14.60 -4.70
C GLU A 55 -27.56 13.43 -3.73
N ASN A 56 -27.16 13.74 -2.49
CA ASN A 56 -26.94 12.75 -1.44
C ASN A 56 -28.28 12.11 -1.06
N LYS A 57 -28.93 11.48 -2.06
CA LYS A 57 -30.11 10.65 -1.87
C LYS A 57 -29.64 9.44 -1.06
N LYS A 58 -30.07 9.37 0.18
CA LYS A 58 -29.82 8.19 1.02
C LYS A 58 -30.56 7.01 0.37
N LEU A 59 -29.79 6.14 -0.30
CA LEU A 59 -30.33 4.92 -0.90
C LEU A 59 -30.89 4.01 0.19
N SER A 60 -31.98 3.32 -0.11
CA SER A 60 -32.48 2.23 0.73
C SER A 60 -31.51 1.05 0.68
N GLU A 61 -31.62 0.12 1.64
CA GLU A 61 -30.79 -1.10 1.64
C GLU A 61 -31.03 -1.95 0.39
N ILE A 62 -32.23 -1.94 -0.18
CA ILE A 62 -32.56 -2.65 -1.44
C ILE A 62 -31.78 -2.02 -2.60
N GLU A 63 -31.85 -0.69 -2.75
CA GLU A 63 -31.11 0.03 -3.81
C GLU A 63 -29.60 -0.15 -3.67
N LEU A 64 -29.07 -0.23 -2.43
CA LEU A 64 -27.66 -0.51 -2.17
C LEU A 64 -27.28 -1.94 -2.56
N ASN A 65 -28.12 -2.93 -2.26
CA ASN A 65 -27.88 -4.31 -2.68
C ASN A 65 -27.86 -4.44 -4.19
N GLU A 66 -28.85 -3.89 -4.89
CA GLU A 66 -28.92 -3.89 -6.35
C GLU A 66 -27.70 -3.20 -6.97
N ALA A 67 -27.24 -2.08 -6.41
CA ALA A 67 -26.06 -1.37 -6.88
C ALA A 67 -24.79 -2.21 -6.69
N MET A 68 -24.63 -2.90 -5.56
CA MET A 68 -23.50 -3.80 -5.31
C MET A 68 -23.50 -5.00 -6.25
N GLU A 69 -24.64 -5.64 -6.45
CA GLU A 69 -24.80 -6.76 -7.38
C GLU A 69 -24.44 -6.36 -8.83
N ASN A 70 -24.97 -5.22 -9.30
CA ASN A 70 -24.65 -4.69 -10.62
C ASN A 70 -23.16 -4.38 -10.78
N LEU A 71 -22.52 -3.78 -9.75
CA LEU A 71 -21.10 -3.49 -9.76
C LEU A 71 -20.28 -4.78 -9.86
N ILE A 72 -20.62 -5.80 -9.08
CA ILE A 72 -19.92 -7.08 -9.08
C ILE A 72 -20.07 -7.75 -10.45
N GLU A 73 -21.27 -7.81 -11.02
CA GLU A 73 -21.47 -8.41 -12.34
C GLU A 73 -20.69 -7.67 -13.44
N GLN A 74 -20.57 -6.35 -13.34
CA GLN A 74 -19.80 -5.54 -14.30
C GLN A 74 -18.32 -5.91 -14.31
N TYR A 75 -17.73 -6.21 -13.15
CA TYR A 75 -16.29 -6.44 -13.00
C TYR A 75 -15.87 -7.91 -12.81
N LYS A 76 -16.83 -8.79 -12.53
CA LYS A 76 -16.55 -10.19 -12.24
C LYS A 76 -15.88 -10.91 -13.41
N GLY A 77 -16.36 -10.72 -14.63
CA GLY A 77 -15.89 -11.47 -15.79
C GLY A 77 -15.96 -12.99 -15.52
N ASN A 78 -14.83 -13.68 -15.68
CA ASN A 78 -14.68 -15.11 -15.39
C ASN A 78 -14.04 -15.38 -14.03
N ASN A 79 -13.95 -14.38 -13.16
CA ASN A 79 -13.32 -14.51 -11.84
C ASN A 79 -14.37 -14.76 -10.75
N GLU A 80 -13.91 -15.38 -9.65
CA GLU A 80 -14.67 -15.45 -8.42
C GLU A 80 -14.39 -14.20 -7.59
N ILE A 81 -15.44 -13.60 -7.02
CA ILE A 81 -15.35 -12.41 -6.19
C ILE A 81 -16.01 -12.69 -4.84
N GLY A 82 -15.21 -12.59 -3.78
CA GLY A 82 -15.73 -12.56 -2.41
C GLY A 82 -15.62 -11.15 -1.86
N ILE A 83 -16.72 -10.61 -1.35
CA ILE A 83 -16.78 -9.26 -0.82
C ILE A 83 -17.63 -9.18 0.44
N VAL A 84 -17.16 -8.36 1.38
CA VAL A 84 -17.99 -7.81 2.46
C VAL A 84 -17.81 -6.31 2.47
N TYR A 85 -18.92 -5.61 2.36
CA TYR A 85 -19.00 -4.16 2.60
C TYR A 85 -19.76 -3.90 3.90
N LYS A 86 -19.20 -3.07 4.77
CA LYS A 86 -19.82 -2.69 6.03
C LYS A 86 -19.74 -1.19 6.28
N ASN A 87 -20.87 -0.56 6.49
CA ASN A 87 -20.96 0.83 6.90
C ASN A 87 -21.11 0.91 8.41
N PHE A 88 -20.08 1.40 9.11
CA PHE A 88 -20.10 1.48 10.57
C PHE A 88 -21.05 2.55 11.12
N ALA A 89 -21.41 3.58 10.32
CA ALA A 89 -22.33 4.62 10.76
C ALA A 89 -23.80 4.18 10.71
N THR A 90 -24.17 3.39 9.68
CA THR A 90 -25.55 2.93 9.47
C THR A 90 -25.82 1.50 9.96
N GLY A 91 -24.75 0.70 10.11
CA GLY A 91 -24.85 -0.73 10.37
C GLY A 91 -25.12 -1.57 9.13
N TYR A 92 -25.31 -0.96 7.96
CA TYR A 92 -25.53 -1.69 6.72
C TYR A 92 -24.35 -2.62 6.40
N ARG A 93 -24.71 -3.87 6.01
CA ARG A 93 -23.76 -4.90 5.61
C ARG A 93 -24.24 -5.58 4.34
N TYR A 94 -23.39 -5.56 3.32
CA TYR A 94 -23.53 -6.38 2.13
C TYR A 94 -22.47 -7.49 2.13
N ALA A 95 -22.83 -8.70 1.70
CA ALA A 95 -21.89 -9.81 1.62
C ALA A 95 -22.24 -10.74 0.46
N GLN A 96 -21.21 -11.12 -0.29
CA GLN A 96 -21.29 -12.14 -1.33
C GLN A 96 -20.06 -13.04 -1.23
N GLU A 97 -20.25 -14.38 -1.33
CA GLU A 97 -19.19 -15.38 -1.20
C GLU A 97 -18.30 -15.18 0.06
N ASP A 98 -18.88 -14.61 1.12
CA ASP A 98 -18.16 -14.18 2.30
C ASP A 98 -17.61 -15.36 3.15
N LYS A 99 -18.08 -16.58 2.89
CA LYS A 99 -17.59 -17.83 3.53
C LYS A 99 -16.68 -18.65 2.66
N HIS A 100 -16.50 -18.28 1.40
CA HIS A 100 -15.55 -18.94 0.51
C HIS A 100 -14.12 -18.57 0.87
N TYR A 101 -13.17 -19.53 0.75
CA TYR A 101 -11.76 -19.32 1.05
C TYR A 101 -11.02 -18.76 -0.18
N PHE A 102 -10.54 -17.55 -0.06
CA PHE A 102 -9.71 -16.88 -1.06
C PHE A 102 -8.26 -16.77 -0.60
N THR A 103 -7.32 -16.69 -1.52
CA THR A 103 -5.94 -16.35 -1.20
C THR A 103 -5.90 -14.98 -0.56
N ALA A 104 -5.44 -14.93 0.68
CA ALA A 104 -5.39 -13.68 1.44
C ALA A 104 -4.30 -12.73 0.92
N ALA A 105 -3.24 -13.29 0.29
CA ALA A 105 -2.04 -12.55 -0.10
C ALA A 105 -1.52 -11.70 1.08
N SER A 106 -1.17 -10.45 0.83
CA SER A 106 -0.63 -9.54 1.86
C SER A 106 -1.67 -8.99 2.84
N THR A 107 -2.98 -9.24 2.64
CA THR A 107 -4.00 -8.71 3.56
C THR A 107 -3.88 -9.26 4.99
N VAL A 108 -3.29 -10.45 5.17
CA VAL A 108 -3.04 -11.04 6.50
C VAL A 108 -1.97 -10.29 7.30
N LYS A 109 -1.14 -9.45 6.66
CA LYS A 109 -0.08 -8.69 7.34
C LYS A 109 -0.64 -7.74 8.41
N VAL A 110 -1.89 -7.27 8.24
CA VAL A 110 -2.57 -6.49 9.28
C VAL A 110 -2.74 -7.27 10.58
N ILE A 111 -3.01 -8.58 10.50
CA ILE A 111 -3.12 -9.45 11.68
C ILE A 111 -1.78 -9.52 12.41
N TYR A 112 -0.68 -9.69 11.66
CA TYR A 112 0.67 -9.74 12.24
C TYR A 112 1.01 -8.43 12.94
N ALA A 113 0.78 -7.29 12.28
CA ALA A 113 1.03 -5.99 12.87
C ALA A 113 0.22 -5.75 14.15
N MET A 114 -1.09 -6.03 14.14
CA MET A 114 -1.94 -5.89 15.33
C MET A 114 -1.41 -6.73 16.50
N LYS A 115 -1.01 -7.98 16.26
CA LYS A 115 -0.43 -8.84 17.30
C LYS A 115 0.89 -8.30 17.84
N ILE A 116 1.73 -7.74 16.99
CA ILE A 116 3.01 -7.17 17.42
C ILE A 116 2.76 -5.88 18.24
N TYR A 117 1.86 -5.01 17.80
CA TYR A 117 1.48 -3.82 18.57
C TYR A 117 0.81 -4.16 19.90
N ASP A 118 0.02 -5.25 19.97
CA ASP A 118 -0.50 -5.77 21.25
C ASP A 118 0.63 -6.13 22.21
N ARG A 119 1.67 -6.82 21.72
CA ARG A 119 2.86 -7.19 22.52
C ARG A 119 3.66 -5.96 22.95
N ILE A 120 3.79 -4.96 22.07
CA ILE A 120 4.45 -3.69 22.42
C ILE A 120 3.68 -3.00 23.54
N ARG A 121 2.36 -2.89 23.42
CA ARG A 121 1.49 -2.25 24.41
C ARG A 121 1.49 -2.99 25.75
N ASN A 122 1.60 -4.32 25.74
CA ASN A 122 1.71 -5.15 26.94
C ASN A 122 3.11 -5.09 27.59
N GLY A 123 4.08 -4.39 26.99
CA GLY A 123 5.46 -4.31 27.46
C GLY A 123 6.30 -5.58 27.24
N GLU A 124 5.81 -6.51 26.41
CA GLU A 124 6.50 -7.75 26.08
C GLU A 124 7.69 -7.53 25.15
N ILE A 125 7.64 -6.50 24.32
CA ILE A 125 8.70 -6.09 23.40
C ILE A 125 8.72 -4.58 23.25
N SER A 126 9.91 -3.98 23.17
CA SER A 126 10.05 -2.55 22.86
C SER A 126 9.88 -2.30 21.38
N LYS A 127 9.14 -1.24 21.00
CA LYS A 127 9.06 -0.83 19.59
C LYS A 127 10.42 -0.42 19.00
N ASN A 128 11.39 -0.07 19.85
CA ASN A 128 12.76 0.25 19.48
C ASN A 128 13.70 -0.96 19.55
N ALA A 129 13.18 -2.17 19.77
CA ALA A 129 13.98 -3.39 19.77
C ALA A 129 14.71 -3.56 18.43
N ASP A 130 15.92 -4.13 18.48
CA ASP A 130 16.64 -4.50 17.28
C ASP A 130 16.22 -5.91 16.86
N ILE A 131 15.75 -6.03 15.62
CA ILE A 131 15.38 -7.29 14.98
C ILE A 131 16.54 -7.71 14.08
N ALA A 132 17.20 -8.81 14.43
CA ALA A 132 18.31 -9.33 13.66
C ALA A 132 17.85 -9.81 12.28
N TYR A 133 18.58 -9.44 11.25
CA TYR A 133 18.41 -10.00 9.91
C TYR A 133 19.16 -11.33 9.81
N ASN A 134 18.59 -12.24 9.06
CA ASN A 134 19.24 -13.47 8.64
C ASN A 134 18.83 -13.75 7.18
N GLU A 135 19.76 -14.25 6.37
CA GLU A 135 19.52 -14.53 4.94
C GLU A 135 18.33 -15.48 4.69
N LYS A 136 18.02 -16.37 5.63
CA LYS A 136 16.85 -17.25 5.56
C LYS A 136 15.50 -16.52 5.52
N PHE A 137 15.47 -15.23 5.89
CA PHE A 137 14.26 -14.41 5.84
C PHE A 137 14.08 -13.71 4.50
N PHE A 138 15.12 -13.72 3.65
CA PHE A 138 15.05 -13.07 2.35
C PHE A 138 13.95 -13.70 1.49
N GLU A 139 13.13 -12.85 0.93
CA GLU A 139 12.11 -13.21 -0.04
C GLU A 139 11.98 -12.07 -1.06
N GLU A 140 12.01 -12.41 -2.34
CA GLU A 140 11.85 -11.42 -3.41
C GLU A 140 10.48 -10.74 -3.35
N GLY A 141 10.43 -9.51 -3.83
CA GLY A 141 9.20 -8.71 -3.88
C GLY A 141 9.45 -7.24 -3.61
N ASN A 142 8.40 -6.54 -3.21
CA ASN A 142 8.45 -5.12 -2.89
C ASN A 142 9.08 -4.88 -1.51
N GLY A 143 9.39 -3.62 -1.23
CA GLY A 143 9.83 -3.13 0.06
C GLY A 143 11.29 -2.73 0.12
N GLN A 144 11.59 -1.87 1.08
CA GLN A 144 12.92 -1.27 1.21
C GLN A 144 13.93 -2.24 1.82
N ILE A 145 13.50 -3.12 2.74
CA ILE A 145 14.39 -4.13 3.31
C ILE A 145 14.74 -5.16 2.25
N THR A 146 13.76 -5.61 1.46
CA THR A 146 13.97 -6.55 0.36
C THR A 146 14.92 -5.99 -0.70
N ASN A 147 14.77 -4.73 -1.10
CA ASN A 147 15.44 -4.15 -2.27
C ASN A 147 16.67 -3.28 -1.95
N SER A 148 17.12 -3.24 -0.69
CA SER A 148 18.31 -2.49 -0.28
C SER A 148 19.42 -3.43 0.22
N PRO A 149 20.68 -2.95 0.31
CA PRO A 149 21.75 -3.67 0.98
C PRO A 149 21.36 -4.04 2.42
N LYS A 150 21.56 -5.30 2.78
CA LYS A 150 21.12 -5.83 4.08
C LYS A 150 22.00 -5.30 5.20
N LYS A 151 21.38 -5.05 6.36
CA LYS A 151 22.03 -4.69 7.63
C LYS A 151 21.95 -5.89 8.58
N ASP A 152 22.80 -5.93 9.58
CA ASP A 152 22.78 -6.98 10.62
C ASP A 152 21.48 -6.97 11.42
N SER A 153 20.87 -5.79 11.59
CA SER A 153 19.60 -5.61 12.28
C SER A 153 18.85 -4.36 11.84
N TYR A 154 17.57 -4.33 12.16
CA TYR A 154 16.66 -3.20 11.91
C TYR A 154 15.81 -2.95 13.16
N LYS A 155 15.42 -1.69 13.39
CA LYS A 155 14.46 -1.38 14.46
C LYS A 155 13.11 -2.02 14.17
N LEU A 156 12.46 -2.58 15.20
CA LEU A 156 11.16 -3.25 15.07
C LEU A 156 10.14 -2.38 14.36
N GLU A 157 10.05 -1.11 14.74
CA GLU A 157 9.11 -0.17 14.12
C GLU A 157 9.36 0.00 12.62
N TYR A 158 10.62 0.08 12.19
CA TYR A 158 10.97 0.16 10.77
C TYR A 158 10.61 -1.13 10.02
N VAL A 159 10.76 -2.29 10.66
CA VAL A 159 10.37 -3.58 10.05
C VAL A 159 8.85 -3.67 9.89
N ILE A 160 8.07 -3.22 10.91
CA ILE A 160 6.60 -3.18 10.82
C ILE A 160 6.16 -2.22 9.71
N GLN A 161 6.75 -1.03 9.63
CA GLN A 161 6.47 -0.07 8.56
C GLN A 161 6.69 -0.70 7.19
N ASN A 162 7.83 -1.34 6.97
CA ASN A 162 8.13 -1.99 5.69
C ASN A 162 7.14 -3.10 5.35
N MET A 163 6.77 -3.94 6.33
CA MET A 163 5.78 -4.99 6.15
C MET A 163 4.43 -4.44 5.70
N ILE A 164 3.98 -3.32 6.25
CA ILE A 164 2.64 -2.77 5.98
C ILE A 164 2.64 -1.79 4.81
N GLN A 165 3.48 -0.75 4.86
CA GLN A 165 3.46 0.35 3.89
C GLN A 165 3.94 -0.08 2.50
N TYR A 166 4.97 -0.93 2.45
CA TYR A 166 5.59 -1.40 1.19
C TYR A 166 5.30 -2.88 0.90
N SER A 167 4.49 -3.53 1.73
CA SER A 167 4.21 -4.97 1.60
C SER A 167 5.46 -5.87 1.57
N ASP A 168 6.54 -5.48 2.23
CA ASP A 168 7.85 -6.14 2.22
C ASP A 168 7.78 -7.57 2.80
N ASN A 169 8.09 -8.57 1.98
CA ASN A 169 8.03 -9.98 2.38
C ASN A 169 9.19 -10.37 3.30
N THR A 170 10.40 -9.83 3.05
CA THR A 170 11.54 -10.03 3.94
C THR A 170 11.26 -9.48 5.34
N ALA A 171 10.69 -8.26 5.43
CA ALA A 171 10.23 -7.69 6.69
C ALA A 171 9.19 -8.58 7.38
N THR A 172 8.25 -9.14 6.63
CA THR A 172 7.25 -10.07 7.15
C THR A 172 7.92 -11.30 7.76
N ASN A 173 8.84 -11.94 7.03
CA ASN A 173 9.56 -13.14 7.49
C ASN A 173 10.43 -12.87 8.73
N MET A 174 11.01 -11.68 8.84
CA MET A 174 11.75 -11.26 10.05
C MET A 174 10.85 -11.18 11.29
N LEU A 175 9.58 -10.84 11.14
CA LEU A 175 8.63 -10.64 12.24
C LEU A 175 7.88 -11.91 12.63
N VAL A 176 7.48 -12.71 11.65
CA VAL A 176 6.62 -13.89 11.89
C VAL A 176 7.34 -15.22 11.68
N GLY A 177 8.55 -15.20 11.15
CA GLY A 177 9.33 -16.40 10.88
C GLY A 177 8.88 -17.10 9.59
N ASN A 178 8.75 -18.43 9.65
CA ASN A 178 8.33 -19.20 8.48
C ASN A 178 6.80 -19.27 8.32
N SER A 179 6.35 -19.77 7.18
CA SER A 179 4.92 -19.89 6.83
C SER A 179 4.10 -20.68 7.85
N ALA A 180 4.66 -21.70 8.49
CA ALA A 180 3.97 -22.49 9.52
C ALA A 180 3.68 -21.63 10.76
N THR A 181 4.66 -20.86 11.23
CA THR A 181 4.50 -19.95 12.38
C THR A 181 3.50 -18.83 12.06
N ALA A 182 3.56 -18.30 10.83
CA ALA A 182 2.63 -17.30 10.33
C ALA A 182 1.18 -17.84 10.31
N ALA A 183 0.98 -19.04 9.77
CA ALA A 183 -0.33 -19.72 9.75
C ALA A 183 -0.90 -19.93 11.16
N ASP A 184 -0.09 -20.42 12.08
CA ASP A 184 -0.48 -20.60 13.50
C ASP A 184 -0.93 -19.28 14.15
N LEU A 185 -0.25 -18.19 13.83
CA LEU A 185 -0.62 -16.87 14.35
C LEU A 185 -1.98 -16.44 13.83
N VAL A 186 -2.24 -16.61 12.53
CA VAL A 186 -3.52 -16.25 11.91
C VAL A 186 -4.65 -17.10 12.49
N VAL A 187 -4.47 -18.43 12.59
CA VAL A 187 -5.45 -19.35 13.19
C VAL A 187 -5.82 -18.91 14.61
N LYS A 188 -4.82 -18.66 15.46
CA LYS A 188 -5.04 -18.21 16.84
C LYS A 188 -5.71 -16.84 16.91
N TYR A 189 -5.36 -15.94 15.99
CA TYR A 189 -5.98 -14.61 15.95
C TYR A 189 -7.44 -14.70 15.55
N VAL A 190 -7.76 -15.42 14.48
CA VAL A 190 -9.15 -15.64 14.02
C VAL A 190 -9.99 -16.33 15.11
N ALA A 191 -9.41 -17.32 15.80
CA ALA A 191 -10.07 -17.97 16.93
C ALA A 191 -10.38 -16.99 18.07
N SER A 192 -9.52 -16.02 18.33
CA SER A 192 -9.78 -14.97 19.34
C SER A 192 -10.92 -14.02 18.96
N LEU A 193 -11.31 -14.00 17.68
CA LEU A 193 -12.45 -13.24 17.17
C LEU A 193 -13.75 -14.06 17.12
N GLY A 194 -13.72 -15.33 17.59
CA GLY A 194 -14.86 -16.22 17.66
C GLY A 194 -15.09 -17.10 16.42
N GLU A 195 -14.16 -17.10 15.46
CA GLU A 195 -14.24 -17.88 14.23
C GLU A 195 -13.16 -18.98 14.19
N ARG A 196 -13.40 -19.98 13.35
CA ARG A 196 -12.50 -21.12 13.18
C ARG A 196 -11.91 -21.16 11.77
N LEU A 197 -10.61 -20.83 11.67
CA LEU A 197 -9.84 -21.03 10.45
C LEU A 197 -9.14 -22.41 10.51
N PRO A 198 -9.39 -23.32 9.56
CA PRO A 198 -8.64 -24.57 9.47
C PRO A 198 -7.15 -24.32 9.24
N GLN A 199 -6.30 -25.14 9.88
CA GLN A 199 -4.85 -25.02 9.76
C GLN A 199 -4.36 -25.16 8.32
N GLU A 200 -4.96 -26.07 7.55
CA GLU A 200 -4.64 -26.29 6.15
C GLU A 200 -4.90 -25.05 5.29
N GLU A 201 -6.04 -24.36 5.50
CA GLU A 201 -6.35 -23.14 4.77
C GLU A 201 -5.37 -22.02 5.14
N ALA A 202 -5.04 -21.87 6.42
CA ALA A 202 -4.05 -20.88 6.87
C ALA A 202 -2.65 -21.16 6.29
N GLN A 203 -2.22 -22.41 6.21
CA GLN A 203 -0.94 -22.81 5.60
C GLN A 203 -0.88 -22.50 4.10
N ASN A 204 -2.01 -22.55 3.42
CA ASN A 204 -2.17 -22.16 2.02
C ASN A 204 -2.43 -20.65 1.85
N ASN A 205 -2.24 -19.86 2.90
CA ASN A 205 -2.53 -18.42 2.93
C ASN A 205 -3.95 -18.08 2.46
N LYS A 206 -4.94 -18.86 2.91
CA LYS A 206 -6.35 -18.65 2.58
C LYS A 206 -7.14 -18.21 3.81
N ILE A 207 -8.07 -17.29 3.59
CA ILE A 207 -9.00 -16.78 4.60
C ILE A 207 -10.31 -16.41 3.91
N THR A 208 -11.39 -16.30 4.67
CA THR A 208 -12.68 -15.86 4.13
C THR A 208 -12.86 -14.35 4.29
N PRO A 209 -13.63 -13.69 3.40
CA PRO A 209 -13.98 -12.28 3.56
C PRO A 209 -14.67 -12.00 4.91
N ALA A 210 -15.52 -12.90 5.39
CA ALA A 210 -16.16 -12.75 6.70
C ALA A 210 -15.18 -12.74 7.87
N MET A 211 -14.13 -13.58 7.82
CA MET A 211 -13.05 -13.54 8.83
C MET A 211 -12.26 -12.23 8.77
N MET A 212 -11.94 -11.75 7.56
CA MET A 212 -11.27 -10.46 7.39
C MET A 212 -12.15 -9.29 7.81
N GLU A 213 -13.48 -9.36 7.63
CA GLU A 213 -14.42 -8.38 8.20
C GLU A 213 -14.25 -8.23 9.71
N LEU A 214 -14.10 -9.34 10.44
CA LEU A 214 -13.88 -9.30 11.88
C LEU A 214 -12.57 -8.62 12.25
N VAL A 215 -11.50 -8.91 11.51
CA VAL A 215 -10.17 -8.28 11.68
C VAL A 215 -10.27 -6.76 11.49
N TRP A 216 -10.84 -6.33 10.36
CA TRP A 216 -11.00 -4.90 10.06
C TRP A 216 -11.97 -4.21 11.01
N THR A 217 -13.03 -4.89 11.43
CA THR A 217 -13.98 -4.37 12.44
C THR A 217 -13.28 -4.14 13.78
N LYS A 218 -12.43 -5.08 14.21
CA LYS A 218 -11.64 -4.91 15.44
C LYS A 218 -10.66 -3.76 15.31
N LEU A 219 -9.91 -3.68 14.21
CA LEU A 219 -8.96 -2.57 13.97
C LEU A 219 -9.69 -1.22 13.98
N TYR A 220 -10.82 -1.10 13.28
CA TYR A 220 -11.63 0.12 13.25
C TYR A 220 -12.11 0.56 14.63
N LYS A 221 -12.67 -0.38 15.42
CA LYS A 221 -13.19 -0.09 16.77
C LYS A 221 -12.09 0.26 17.77
N GLU A 222 -10.91 -0.31 17.59
CA GLU A 222 -9.78 -0.16 18.51
C GLU A 222 -8.64 0.69 17.92
N ARG A 223 -8.91 1.46 16.87
CA ARG A 223 -7.88 2.20 16.09
C ARG A 223 -6.97 3.08 16.95
N ASP A 224 -7.49 3.62 18.05
CA ASP A 224 -6.70 4.44 18.98
C ASP A 224 -5.57 3.64 19.67
N LYS A 225 -5.64 2.30 19.62
CA LYS A 225 -4.59 1.41 20.12
C LYS A 225 -3.49 1.15 19.09
N TYR A 226 -3.69 1.53 17.82
CA TYR A 226 -2.82 1.20 16.69
C TYR A 226 -2.53 2.42 15.81
N PRO A 227 -2.17 3.60 16.36
CA PRO A 227 -2.04 4.84 15.58
C PRO A 227 -0.97 4.74 14.47
N GLU A 228 0.16 4.10 14.75
CA GLU A 228 1.22 3.90 13.77
C GLU A 228 0.78 2.93 12.65
N LEU A 229 0.09 1.84 12.99
CA LEU A 229 -0.45 0.90 12.00
C LEU A 229 -1.45 1.58 11.07
N ILE A 230 -2.38 2.38 11.61
CA ILE A 230 -3.34 3.15 10.80
C ILE A 230 -2.59 4.05 9.82
N LYS A 231 -1.59 4.80 10.31
CA LYS A 231 -0.78 5.67 9.46
C LYS A 231 -0.09 4.89 8.33
N TYR A 232 0.52 3.74 8.62
CA TYR A 232 1.19 2.94 7.59
C TYR A 232 0.22 2.34 6.56
N LEU A 233 -1.02 2.06 6.96
CA LEU A 233 -2.08 1.62 6.05
C LEU A 233 -2.56 2.78 5.15
N GLU A 234 -2.68 4.00 5.71
CA GLU A 234 -3.04 5.21 4.95
C GLU A 234 -1.93 5.62 3.97
N ASP A 235 -0.66 5.45 4.37
CA ASP A 235 0.52 5.78 3.57
C ASP A 235 0.98 4.58 2.70
N SER A 236 0.16 3.50 2.57
CA SER A 236 0.55 2.33 1.78
C SER A 236 0.74 2.70 0.31
N GLU A 237 1.85 2.22 -0.26
CA GLU A 237 2.14 2.42 -1.68
C GLU A 237 1.50 1.28 -2.47
N ASP A 238 0.82 1.63 -3.56
CA ASP A 238 0.36 0.66 -4.55
C ASP A 238 1.60 0.00 -5.15
N GLY A 239 1.69 -1.32 -5.03
CA GLY A 239 2.76 -2.07 -5.69
C GLY A 239 2.58 -1.97 -7.20
N GLU A 240 3.53 -1.30 -7.89
CA GLU A 240 3.65 -1.31 -9.35
C GLU A 240 4.07 -2.68 -9.88
#